data_b0de061a99c1b6af645d3cbbd4964c71
#
_entry.id   b0de061a99c1b6af645d3cbbd4964c71
#
_cell.length_a   1.000
_cell.length_b   1.000
_cell.length_c   1.000
_cell.angle_alpha   90.00
_cell.angle_beta   90.00
_cell.angle_gamma   90.00
#
_symmetry.space_group_name_H-M   'P 1'
#
loop_
_entity.id
_entity.type
_entity.pdbx_description
1 polymer ?
#
loop_
_entity_poly.entity_id
_entity_poly.type
_entity_poly.pdbx_seq_one_letter_code
_entity_poly.pdbx_strand_id
1 'polypeptide(L)'
;MIKGLYALPPDVGAYLARIGLAPEDFRRAMHLELPPSPTDYSIPHTKESLDLLVHAHLFHVPFENIDGYDLHREVSLEIPDIFDKIVTRRRGGYCFELNALFSALLEALGFSCYAVGQRVLREGSFPPVSHRVTVVTLP
;
A
#
# COMPACT_ATOMS: atom_id res chain seq x y z
N MET A 1 -3.64 5.35 19.58
CA MET A 1 -3.53 5.36 18.11
C MET A 1 -2.34 6.23 17.76
N ILE A 2 -1.24 5.65 17.27
CA ILE A 2 -0.05 6.40 16.89
C ILE A 2 -0.24 6.75 15.40
N LYS A 3 -0.69 7.98 15.11
CA LYS A 3 -0.68 8.54 13.77
C LYS A 3 0.77 8.85 13.41
N GLY A 4 1.21 8.44 12.23
CA GLY A 4 2.51 8.83 11.69
C GLY A 4 3.70 7.97 12.15
N LEU A 5 3.48 6.68 12.40
CA LEU A 5 4.58 5.76 12.73
C LEU A 5 5.49 5.48 11.52
N TYR A 6 5.04 5.76 10.32
CA TYR A 6 5.77 5.51 9.08
C TYR A 6 5.92 6.80 8.29
N ALA A 7 7.05 6.93 7.61
CA ALA A 7 7.24 7.97 6.63
C ALA A 7 6.20 7.85 5.51
N LEU A 8 5.76 8.98 4.95
CA LEU A 8 4.95 8.97 3.73
C LEU A 8 5.78 8.42 2.56
N PRO A 9 5.13 7.88 1.50
CA PRO A 9 5.87 7.44 0.33
C PRO A 9 6.58 8.64 -0.30
N PRO A 10 7.82 8.46 -0.79
CA PRO A 10 8.61 9.55 -1.38
C PRO A 10 7.91 10.26 -2.54
N ASP A 11 7.10 9.55 -3.31
CA ASP A 11 6.38 10.08 -4.47
C ASP A 11 5.04 9.36 -4.65
N VAL A 12 3.96 10.03 -4.27
CA VAL A 12 2.59 9.52 -4.39
C VAL A 12 2.19 9.29 -5.85
N GLY A 13 2.57 10.22 -6.74
CA GLY A 13 2.25 10.10 -8.17
C GLY A 13 2.92 8.91 -8.82
N ALA A 14 4.20 8.69 -8.54
CA ALA A 14 4.93 7.51 -9.04
C ALA A 14 4.31 6.21 -8.51
N TYR A 15 3.85 6.19 -7.25
CA TYR A 15 3.19 5.01 -6.71
C TYR A 15 1.82 4.75 -7.39
N LEU A 16 0.99 5.77 -7.56
CA LEU A 16 -0.28 5.65 -8.27
C LEU A 16 -0.07 5.17 -9.71
N ALA A 17 0.92 5.72 -10.41
CA ALA A 17 1.29 5.26 -11.75
C ALA A 17 1.77 3.79 -11.75
N ARG A 18 2.53 3.36 -10.72
CA ARG A 18 2.99 1.98 -10.55
C ARG A 18 1.84 0.99 -10.49
N ILE A 19 0.74 1.36 -9.86
CA ILE A 19 -0.46 0.52 -9.74
C ILE A 19 -1.53 0.81 -10.81
N GLY A 20 -1.19 1.56 -11.86
CA GLY A 20 -2.08 1.85 -12.98
C GLY A 20 -3.21 2.83 -12.65
N LEU A 21 -3.05 3.65 -11.61
CA LEU A 21 -4.01 4.66 -11.18
C LEU A 21 -3.38 6.04 -11.14
N ALA A 22 -2.80 6.50 -12.25
CA ALA A 22 -2.48 7.93 -12.37
C ALA A 22 -3.72 8.76 -12.01
N PRO A 23 -3.57 9.99 -11.46
CA PRO A 23 -4.72 10.79 -10.98
C PRO A 23 -5.86 10.93 -11.99
N GLU A 24 -5.53 11.02 -13.26
CA GLU A 24 -6.49 11.08 -14.36
C GLU A 24 -7.30 9.78 -14.50
N ASP A 25 -6.64 8.63 -14.39
CA ASP A 25 -7.27 7.33 -14.50
C ASP A 25 -8.18 7.05 -13.32
N PHE A 26 -7.72 7.42 -12.11
CA PHE A 26 -8.53 7.32 -10.91
C PHE A 26 -9.81 8.15 -11.03
N ARG A 27 -9.68 9.43 -11.41
CA ARG A 27 -10.85 10.32 -11.55
C ARG A 27 -11.81 9.87 -12.64
N ARG A 28 -11.28 9.38 -13.75
CA ARG A 28 -12.11 8.78 -14.81
C ARG A 28 -12.87 7.55 -14.30
N ALA A 29 -12.22 6.65 -13.57
CA ALA A 29 -12.85 5.47 -13.00
C ALA A 29 -13.94 5.81 -11.98
N MET A 30 -13.78 6.91 -11.23
CA MET A 30 -14.72 7.38 -10.22
C MET A 30 -15.74 8.40 -10.76
N HIS A 31 -15.75 8.68 -12.07
CA HIS A 31 -16.60 9.70 -12.70
C HIS A 31 -16.47 11.10 -12.06
N LEU A 32 -15.27 11.44 -11.62
CA LEU A 32 -14.95 12.73 -11.03
C LEU A 32 -14.40 13.70 -12.10
N GLU A 33 -14.59 15.00 -11.87
CA GLU A 33 -13.94 16.01 -12.69
C GLU A 33 -12.43 15.93 -12.61
N LEU A 34 -11.73 16.32 -13.68
CA LEU A 34 -10.28 16.36 -13.67
C LEU A 34 -9.76 17.35 -12.63
N PRO A 35 -8.65 17.06 -11.95
CA PRO A 35 -8.10 17.95 -10.95
C PRO A 35 -7.58 19.23 -11.61
N PRO A 36 -7.60 20.34 -10.88
CA PRO A 36 -7.05 21.60 -11.37
C PRO A 36 -5.51 21.56 -11.54
N SER A 37 -4.86 20.57 -10.93
CA SER A 37 -3.42 20.36 -11.00
C SER A 37 -3.10 18.87 -11.16
N PRO A 38 -2.09 18.51 -11.97
CA PRO A 38 -1.63 17.12 -12.11
C PRO A 38 -1.02 16.54 -10.82
N THR A 39 -0.72 17.39 -9.84
CA THR A 39 -0.22 16.98 -8.51
C THR A 39 -1.30 16.96 -7.43
N ASP A 40 -2.55 17.21 -7.79
CA ASP A 40 -3.67 17.07 -6.86
C ASP A 40 -4.13 15.61 -6.81
N TYR A 41 -3.75 14.94 -5.74
CA TYR A 41 -4.10 13.55 -5.43
C TYR A 41 -5.32 13.42 -4.51
N SER A 42 -6.09 14.48 -4.30
CA SER A 42 -7.29 14.43 -3.48
C SER A 42 -8.33 13.51 -4.07
N ILE A 43 -8.84 12.58 -3.27
CA ILE A 43 -9.85 11.60 -3.65
C ILE A 43 -10.90 11.47 -2.55
N PRO A 44 -12.13 11.08 -2.88
CA PRO A 44 -13.14 10.80 -1.86
C PRO A 44 -12.73 9.65 -0.95
N HIS A 45 -12.90 9.78 0.36
CA HIS A 45 -12.61 8.73 1.33
C HIS A 45 -13.79 7.77 1.49
N THR A 46 -14.18 7.15 0.39
CA THR A 46 -15.31 6.21 0.33
C THR A 46 -14.82 4.77 0.18
N LYS A 47 -15.74 3.83 0.40
CA LYS A 47 -15.46 2.41 0.17
C LYS A 47 -15.08 2.14 -1.29
N GLU A 48 -15.75 2.78 -2.24
CA GLU A 48 -15.50 2.62 -3.68
C GLU A 48 -14.08 3.08 -4.04
N SER A 49 -13.63 4.21 -3.51
CA SER A 49 -12.25 4.70 -3.69
C SER A 49 -11.24 3.73 -3.11
N LEU A 50 -11.50 3.22 -1.91
CA LEU A 50 -10.63 2.25 -1.26
C LEU A 50 -10.58 0.93 -2.04
N ASP A 51 -11.73 0.41 -2.48
CA ASP A 51 -11.79 -0.82 -3.28
C ASP A 51 -10.98 -0.69 -4.57
N LEU A 52 -11.08 0.46 -5.25
CA LEU A 52 -10.30 0.73 -6.47
C LEU A 52 -8.79 0.70 -6.19
N LEU A 53 -8.34 1.35 -5.12
CA LEU A 53 -6.93 1.35 -4.71
C LEU A 53 -6.43 -0.05 -4.36
N VAL A 54 -7.21 -0.81 -3.59
CA VAL A 54 -6.87 -2.19 -3.20
C VAL A 54 -6.78 -3.08 -4.43
N HIS A 55 -7.77 -3.03 -5.32
CA HIS A 55 -7.75 -3.79 -6.58
C HIS A 55 -6.52 -3.44 -7.42
N ALA A 56 -6.28 -2.17 -7.65
CA ALA A 56 -5.14 -1.72 -8.44
C ALA A 56 -3.81 -2.21 -7.85
N HIS A 57 -3.65 -2.11 -6.53
CA HIS A 57 -2.44 -2.59 -5.86
C HIS A 57 -2.26 -4.11 -6.03
N LEU A 58 -3.31 -4.90 -5.77
CA LEU A 58 -3.26 -6.35 -5.88
C LEU A 58 -2.95 -6.85 -7.29
N PHE A 59 -3.45 -6.18 -8.33
CA PHE A 59 -3.23 -6.58 -9.72
C PHE A 59 -1.89 -6.14 -10.29
N HIS A 60 -1.25 -5.12 -9.72
CA HIS A 60 -0.01 -4.57 -10.28
C HIS A 60 1.24 -4.88 -9.45
N VAL A 61 1.08 -5.27 -8.18
CA VAL A 61 2.23 -5.54 -7.31
C VAL A 61 2.21 -7.01 -6.87
N PRO A 62 3.16 -7.83 -7.34
CA PRO A 62 3.18 -9.24 -7.00
C PRO A 62 3.54 -9.46 -5.52
N PHE A 63 2.90 -10.46 -4.92
CA PHE A 63 3.33 -10.98 -3.63
C PHE A 63 4.53 -11.91 -3.84
N GLU A 64 5.70 -11.58 -3.25
CA GLU A 64 6.93 -12.36 -3.38
C GLU A 64 7.84 -12.22 -2.16
N ASN A 65 8.66 -13.21 -1.91
CA ASN A 65 9.61 -13.26 -0.79
C ASN A 65 11.05 -13.62 -1.24
N ILE A 66 11.40 -13.32 -2.48
CA ILE A 66 12.65 -13.71 -3.13
C ILE A 66 13.86 -13.22 -2.34
N ASP A 67 13.85 -11.97 -1.85
CA ASP A 67 15.00 -11.43 -1.11
C ASP A 67 15.30 -12.23 0.16
N GLY A 68 14.27 -12.55 0.94
CA GLY A 68 14.45 -13.28 2.20
C GLY A 68 14.68 -14.77 1.99
N TYR A 69 13.91 -15.41 1.11
CA TYR A 69 13.91 -16.85 0.93
C TYR A 69 15.01 -17.35 -0.01
N ASP A 70 15.08 -16.82 -1.22
CA ASP A 70 16.01 -17.31 -2.25
C ASP A 70 17.40 -16.67 -2.13
N LEU A 71 17.44 -15.37 -1.86
CA LEU A 71 18.70 -14.61 -1.82
C LEU A 71 19.29 -14.47 -0.43
N HIS A 72 18.58 -14.92 0.61
CA HIS A 72 19.00 -14.84 2.02
C HIS A 72 19.45 -13.44 2.44
N ARG A 73 18.75 -12.41 1.93
CA ARG A 73 19.01 -11.01 2.24
C ARG A 73 18.10 -10.53 3.36
N GLU A 74 18.61 -9.63 4.16
CA GLU A 74 17.77 -8.90 5.10
C GLU A 74 16.77 -8.01 4.32
N VAL A 75 15.49 -8.06 4.72
CA VAL A 75 14.43 -7.28 4.11
C VAL A 75 14.21 -6.02 4.94
N SER A 76 14.51 -4.87 4.36
CA SER A 76 14.20 -3.58 4.98
C SER A 76 12.70 -3.35 5.06
N LEU A 77 12.23 -2.80 6.18
CA LEU A 77 10.84 -2.35 6.37
C LEU A 77 10.73 -0.82 6.41
N GLU A 78 11.81 -0.12 6.08
CA GLU A 78 11.79 1.33 5.92
C GLU A 78 11.05 1.73 4.64
N ILE A 79 10.15 2.70 4.74
CA ILE A 79 9.30 3.10 3.59
C ILE A 79 10.10 3.52 2.36
N PRO A 80 11.20 4.28 2.45
CA PRO A 80 12.00 4.61 1.27
C PRO A 80 12.58 3.39 0.55
N ASP A 81 13.05 2.38 1.30
CA ASP A 81 13.63 1.16 0.74
C ASP A 81 12.57 0.29 0.07
N ILE A 82 11.41 0.14 0.72
CA ILE A 82 10.27 -0.58 0.15
C ILE A 82 9.76 0.13 -1.09
N PHE A 83 9.69 1.46 -1.07
CA PHE A 83 9.29 2.27 -2.21
C PHE A 83 10.24 2.06 -3.41
N ASP A 84 11.54 2.15 -3.18
CA ASP A 84 12.52 1.87 -4.24
C ASP A 84 12.33 0.48 -4.84
N LYS A 85 12.17 -0.54 -4.00
CA LYS A 85 11.95 -1.92 -4.45
C LYS A 85 10.67 -2.08 -5.27
N ILE A 86 9.54 -1.64 -4.75
CA ILE A 86 8.21 -1.92 -5.32
C ILE A 86 7.86 -0.94 -6.43
N VAL A 87 8.12 0.35 -6.24
CA VAL A 87 7.72 1.39 -7.19
C VAL A 87 8.78 1.61 -8.24
N THR A 88 10.02 1.91 -7.83
CA THR A 88 11.12 2.27 -8.75
C THR A 88 11.59 1.05 -9.53
N ARG A 89 11.96 -0.03 -8.85
CA ARG A 89 12.45 -1.25 -9.47
C ARG A 89 11.36 -2.21 -9.92
N ARG A 90 10.09 -1.87 -9.70
CA ARG A 90 8.89 -2.61 -10.13
C ARG A 90 8.85 -4.07 -9.67
N ARG A 91 9.45 -4.37 -8.54
CA ARG A 91 9.37 -5.66 -7.87
C ARG A 91 8.09 -5.77 -7.03
N GLY A 92 7.92 -6.86 -6.32
CA GLY A 92 6.91 -7.07 -5.29
C GLY A 92 7.52 -7.11 -3.89
N GLY A 93 6.82 -7.74 -2.98
CA GLY A 93 7.23 -7.94 -1.62
C GLY A 93 6.30 -8.87 -0.86
N TYR A 94 6.59 -9.17 0.40
CA TYR A 94 5.71 -9.97 1.24
C TYR A 94 4.80 -9.09 2.11
N CYS A 95 3.97 -9.68 2.96
CA CYS A 95 2.91 -8.97 3.68
C CYS A 95 3.38 -7.73 4.46
N PHE A 96 4.56 -7.79 5.09
CA PHE A 96 5.10 -6.66 5.85
C PHE A 96 5.50 -5.49 4.94
N GLU A 97 6.10 -5.76 3.80
CA GLU A 97 6.48 -4.73 2.83
C GLU A 97 5.24 -4.14 2.15
N LEU A 98 4.38 -4.99 1.58
CA LEU A 98 3.22 -4.56 0.80
C LEU A 98 2.24 -3.74 1.65
N ASN A 99 1.89 -4.23 2.84
CA ASN A 99 0.96 -3.52 3.71
C ASN A 99 1.59 -2.25 4.33
N ALA A 100 2.90 -2.22 4.58
CA ALA A 100 3.56 -1.01 5.07
C ALA A 100 3.50 0.10 4.02
N LEU A 101 3.89 -0.20 2.79
CA LEU A 101 3.91 0.79 1.72
C LEU A 101 2.49 1.23 1.32
N PHE A 102 1.53 0.28 1.27
CA PHE A 102 0.14 0.61 0.96
C PHE A 102 -0.51 1.46 2.06
N SER A 103 -0.23 1.19 3.36
CA SER A 103 -0.66 2.08 4.45
C SER A 103 -0.13 3.50 4.27
N ALA A 104 1.15 3.64 3.93
CA ALA A 104 1.76 4.94 3.70
C ALA A 104 1.09 5.69 2.53
N LEU A 105 0.71 4.99 1.46
CA LEU A 105 -0.06 5.57 0.36
C LEU A 105 -1.44 6.04 0.84
N LEU A 106 -2.17 5.20 1.58
CA LEU A 106 -3.49 5.55 2.09
C LEU A 106 -3.45 6.77 3.01
N GLU A 107 -2.45 6.84 3.90
CA GLU A 107 -2.24 8.02 4.76
C GLU A 107 -1.93 9.27 3.94
N ALA A 108 -1.09 9.16 2.92
CA ALA A 108 -0.76 10.28 2.01
C ALA A 108 -1.98 10.77 1.23
N LEU A 109 -2.93 9.87 0.92
CA LEU A 109 -4.21 10.20 0.28
C LEU A 109 -5.28 10.67 1.28
N GLY A 110 -4.97 10.74 2.57
CA GLY A 110 -5.84 11.26 3.62
C GLY A 110 -6.75 10.25 4.32
N PHE A 111 -6.63 8.96 4.01
CA PHE A 111 -7.38 7.93 4.74
C PHE A 111 -6.89 7.77 6.18
N SER A 112 -7.80 7.53 7.08
CA SER A 112 -7.48 7.14 8.46
C SER A 112 -7.25 5.64 8.53
N CYS A 113 -6.01 5.22 8.78
CA CYS A 113 -5.68 3.80 8.84
C CYS A 113 -4.64 3.50 9.93
N TYR A 114 -4.54 2.23 10.31
CA TYR A 114 -3.54 1.72 11.23
C TYR A 114 -3.16 0.27 10.93
N ALA A 115 -1.96 -0.12 11.33
CA ALA A 115 -1.47 -1.47 11.14
C ALA A 115 -1.89 -2.39 12.29
N VAL A 116 -2.19 -3.65 11.95
CA VAL A 116 -2.49 -4.73 12.89
C VAL A 116 -1.63 -5.95 12.57
N GLY A 117 -0.98 -6.49 13.59
CA GLY A 117 -0.32 -7.78 13.51
C GLY A 117 -1.35 -8.90 13.66
N GLN A 118 -1.27 -9.91 12.81
CA GLN A 118 -2.17 -11.05 12.80
C GLN A 118 -1.44 -12.39 12.90
N ARG A 119 -2.15 -13.40 13.36
CA ARG A 119 -1.72 -14.80 13.37
C ARG A 119 -2.40 -15.55 12.24
N VAL A 120 -1.63 -16.25 11.43
CA VAL A 120 -2.17 -17.16 10.42
C VAL A 120 -2.49 -18.47 11.13
N LEU A 121 -3.74 -18.64 11.54
CA LEU A 121 -4.18 -19.84 12.25
C LEU A 121 -4.14 -21.07 11.34
N ARG A 122 -3.59 -22.14 11.89
CA ARG A 122 -3.64 -23.47 11.28
C ARG A 122 -4.28 -24.41 12.28
N GLU A 123 -4.96 -25.44 11.79
CA GLU A 123 -5.62 -26.42 12.64
C GLU A 123 -4.63 -27.01 13.67
N GLY A 124 -5.03 -27.00 14.95
CA GLY A 124 -4.22 -27.52 16.05
C GLY A 124 -3.02 -26.67 16.48
N SER A 125 -2.83 -25.46 15.94
CA SER A 125 -1.69 -24.59 16.30
C SER A 125 -2.11 -23.16 16.62
N PHE A 126 -1.35 -22.53 17.54
CA PHE A 126 -1.47 -21.10 17.84
C PHE A 126 -0.14 -20.40 17.55
N PRO A 127 0.15 -20.09 16.27
CA PRO A 127 1.46 -19.58 15.85
C PRO A 127 1.71 -18.15 16.35
N PRO A 128 2.96 -17.66 16.33
CA PRO A 128 3.26 -16.27 16.61
C PRO A 128 2.61 -15.33 15.58
N VAL A 129 2.63 -14.04 15.87
CA VAL A 129 2.23 -13.00 14.91
C VAL A 129 3.19 -13.03 13.73
N SER A 130 2.67 -13.32 12.54
CA SER A 130 3.47 -13.52 11.33
C SER A 130 2.88 -12.85 10.09
N HIS A 131 1.80 -12.10 10.26
CA HIS A 131 1.15 -11.37 9.18
C HIS A 131 0.84 -9.93 9.59
N ARG A 132 0.88 -9.02 8.64
CA ARG A 132 0.51 -7.62 8.82
C ARG A 132 -0.64 -7.28 7.88
N VAL A 133 -1.64 -6.59 8.40
CA VAL A 133 -2.74 -6.00 7.63
C VAL A 133 -2.92 -4.54 7.99
N THR A 134 -3.62 -3.83 7.13
CA THR A 134 -4.03 -2.44 7.35
C THR A 134 -5.53 -2.38 7.58
N VAL A 135 -5.93 -1.73 8.65
CA VAL A 135 -7.33 -1.43 8.94
C VAL A 135 -7.60 0.01 8.57
N VAL A 136 -8.64 0.25 7.78
CA VAL A 136 -9.05 1.59 7.33
C VAL A 136 -10.37 1.94 7.97
N THR A 137 -10.45 3.13 8.56
CA THR A 137 -11.69 3.68 9.09
C THR A 137 -12.28 4.63 8.05
N LEU A 138 -13.46 4.32 7.59
CA LEU A 138 -14.23 5.18 6.68
C LEU A 138 -15.18 6.09 7.48
N PRO A 139 -15.54 7.28 6.95
CA PRO A 139 -16.51 8.18 7.55
C PRO A 139 -17.88 7.56 7.79
#